data_c79cdcdb0d296a4ae45c60848a5753e0
#
_entry.id   c79cdcdb0d296a4ae45c60848a5753e0
#
_cell.length_a   1.000
_cell.length_b   1.000
_cell.length_c   1.000
_cell.angle_alpha   90.00
_cell.angle_beta   90.00
_cell.angle_gamma   90.00
#
_symmetry.space_group_name_H-M   'P 1'
#
loop_
_entity.id
_entity.type
_entity.pdbx_description
1 polymer ?
#
loop_
_entity_poly.entity_id
_entity_poly.type
_entity_poly.pdbx_seq_one_letter_code
_entity_poly.pdbx_strand_id
1 'polypeptide(L)'
;LSDRRAALDMALRQIEKQFGKGSIMKLGESTHMQVETIPSGSIALDIALGTGGFPRGRIIEVYGPESSGKTTVALHAIAEVQKTGGQAAFIDAEHALDPSYASKLGVNIDELLLSQPDTGEQALEIAEALVRSGAVDIVVVDSVAALVPKAEIEGEMGDSHVGLQARLMSQALRKLSGAINKSNTIAIFINQLREKIGVMFGNPETTPGGRALKFYSTVRLDVRRIESLKSGNDVVGNRTRIKVVKNKVAPPFRQAEVDIMYGEGISKEGSLIDIGTEYDIVDKSGAWYSYEGERLGQGRENAKQFLKENPNIASTIEQKIRVASNLITTVAPPTEEELAQRAKEEQELLELE
;
A
#
# COMPACT_ATOMS: atom_id res chain seq x y z
N LEU A 1 -42.60 -14.22 -18.50
CA LEU A 1 -41.73 -13.66 -17.49
C LEU A 1 -41.52 -14.59 -16.28
N SER A 2 -42.57 -15.29 -15.82
CA SER A 2 -42.53 -16.27 -14.71
C SER A 2 -41.60 -17.45 -15.03
N ASP A 3 -41.67 -18.02 -16.23
CA ASP A 3 -40.88 -19.19 -16.65
C ASP A 3 -39.37 -18.88 -16.73
N ARG A 4 -39.03 -17.66 -17.14
CA ARG A 4 -37.62 -17.20 -17.15
C ARG A 4 -37.04 -17.07 -15.76
N ARG A 5 -37.85 -16.60 -14.82
CA ARG A 5 -37.44 -16.43 -13.42
C ARG A 5 -37.28 -17.79 -12.73
N ALA A 6 -38.19 -18.71 -12.97
CA ALA A 6 -38.12 -20.07 -12.45
C ALA A 6 -36.88 -20.82 -13.01
N ALA A 7 -36.58 -20.66 -14.30
CA ALA A 7 -35.40 -21.26 -14.92
C ALA A 7 -34.10 -20.68 -14.34
N LEU A 8 -34.04 -19.35 -14.06
CA LEU A 8 -32.91 -18.72 -13.43
C LEU A 8 -32.71 -19.23 -12.00
N ASP A 9 -33.79 -19.33 -11.21
CA ASP A 9 -33.70 -19.82 -9.84
C ASP A 9 -33.21 -21.25 -9.75
N MET A 10 -33.63 -22.11 -10.72
CA MET A 10 -33.10 -23.48 -10.83
C MET A 10 -31.60 -23.47 -11.16
N ALA A 11 -31.17 -22.64 -12.11
CA ALA A 11 -29.76 -22.53 -12.48
C ALA A 11 -28.89 -22.05 -11.29
N LEU A 12 -29.38 -21.06 -10.54
CA LEU A 12 -28.69 -20.56 -9.34
C LEU A 12 -28.51 -21.65 -8.27
N ARG A 13 -29.57 -22.41 -7.97
CA ARG A 13 -29.52 -23.54 -7.04
C ARG A 13 -28.55 -24.64 -7.52
N GLN A 14 -28.53 -24.94 -8.83
CA GLN A 14 -27.63 -25.92 -9.40
C GLN A 14 -26.15 -25.46 -9.27
N ILE A 15 -25.88 -24.18 -9.53
CA ILE A 15 -24.54 -23.58 -9.37
C ILE A 15 -24.09 -23.67 -7.91
N GLU A 16 -24.93 -23.27 -6.96
CA GLU A 16 -24.63 -23.35 -5.54
C GLU A 16 -24.41 -24.80 -5.06
N LYS A 17 -25.19 -25.77 -5.59
CA LYS A 17 -24.99 -27.17 -5.28
C LYS A 17 -23.67 -27.73 -5.83
N GLN A 18 -23.25 -27.27 -7.00
CA GLN A 18 -22.03 -27.76 -7.67
C GLN A 18 -20.77 -27.08 -7.18
N PHE A 19 -20.81 -25.79 -6.91
CA PHE A 19 -19.63 -24.95 -6.62
C PHE A 19 -19.58 -24.40 -5.20
N GLY A 20 -20.62 -24.66 -4.40
CA GLY A 20 -20.74 -24.20 -3.03
C GLY A 20 -21.58 -22.92 -2.89
N LYS A 21 -22.08 -22.71 -1.66
CA LYS A 21 -22.89 -21.55 -1.30
C LYS A 21 -22.04 -20.25 -1.45
N GLY A 22 -22.62 -19.24 -2.09
CA GLY A 22 -21.93 -17.98 -2.37
C GLY A 22 -21.08 -17.97 -3.65
N SER A 23 -21.10 -19.06 -4.45
CA SER A 23 -20.42 -19.10 -5.76
C SER A 23 -21.04 -18.14 -6.80
N ILE A 24 -22.28 -17.75 -6.59
CA ILE A 24 -22.99 -16.71 -7.34
C ILE A 24 -23.87 -15.90 -6.40
N MET A 25 -23.91 -14.59 -6.57
CA MET A 25 -24.70 -13.69 -5.74
C MET A 25 -25.17 -12.48 -6.55
N LYS A 26 -26.24 -11.84 -6.13
CA LYS A 26 -26.61 -10.54 -6.70
C LYS A 26 -25.75 -9.46 -6.08
N LEU A 27 -25.24 -8.57 -6.93
CA LEU A 27 -24.34 -7.51 -6.53
C LEU A 27 -24.90 -6.62 -5.41
N GLY A 28 -26.20 -6.33 -5.42
CA GLY A 28 -26.87 -5.51 -4.39
C GLY A 28 -27.14 -6.23 -3.07
N GLU A 29 -27.00 -7.55 -3.00
CA GLU A 29 -27.18 -8.35 -1.79
C GLU A 29 -25.85 -8.57 -1.05
N SER A 30 -24.73 -8.18 -1.65
CA SER A 30 -23.39 -8.30 -1.08
C SER A 30 -23.10 -7.07 -0.20
N THR A 31 -23.21 -7.22 1.10
CA THR A 31 -22.77 -6.22 2.09
C THR A 31 -21.23 -6.12 2.17
N HIS A 32 -20.50 -7.02 1.50
CA HIS A 32 -19.03 -7.10 1.55
C HIS A 32 -18.32 -6.37 0.39
N MET A 33 -18.96 -5.40 -0.27
CA MET A 33 -18.32 -4.71 -1.40
C MET A 33 -17.45 -3.51 -1.00
N GLN A 34 -17.35 -3.16 0.27
CA GLN A 34 -16.31 -2.25 0.73
C GLN A 34 -15.00 -3.04 0.82
N VAL A 35 -14.04 -2.65 -0.01
CA VAL A 35 -12.70 -3.25 0.02
C VAL A 35 -12.05 -2.83 1.34
N GLU A 36 -11.72 -3.79 2.19
CA GLU A 36 -10.92 -3.54 3.38
C GLU A 36 -9.56 -2.99 2.99
N THR A 37 -9.05 -2.02 3.74
CA THR A 37 -7.78 -1.37 3.46
C THR A 37 -6.94 -1.26 4.72
N ILE A 38 -5.62 -1.17 4.50
CA ILE A 38 -4.65 -0.79 5.52
C ILE A 38 -4.11 0.59 5.15
N PRO A 39 -4.04 1.55 6.08
CA PRO A 39 -3.41 2.84 5.81
C PRO A 39 -2.00 2.69 5.25
N SER A 40 -1.62 3.58 4.37
CA SER A 40 -0.27 3.55 3.75
C SER A 40 0.83 4.11 4.65
N GLY A 41 0.47 4.72 5.77
CA GLY A 41 1.37 5.52 6.62
C GLY A 41 1.48 6.99 6.17
N SER A 42 0.84 7.36 5.07
CA SER A 42 0.77 8.72 4.55
C SER A 42 -0.67 9.10 4.22
N ILE A 43 -1.19 10.11 4.93
CA ILE A 43 -2.56 10.59 4.67
C ILE A 43 -2.73 11.12 3.24
N ALA A 44 -1.69 11.72 2.68
CA ALA A 44 -1.70 12.21 1.30
C ALA A 44 -1.88 11.03 0.30
N LEU A 45 -1.16 9.92 0.53
CA LEU A 45 -1.29 8.72 -0.30
C LEU A 45 -2.64 8.03 -0.08
N ASP A 46 -3.14 7.95 1.15
CA ASP A 46 -4.45 7.39 1.48
C ASP A 46 -5.58 8.11 0.73
N ILE A 47 -5.51 9.44 0.65
CA ILE A 47 -6.43 10.28 -0.12
C ILE A 47 -6.30 10.02 -1.62
N ALA A 48 -5.08 9.94 -2.13
CA ALA A 48 -4.82 9.67 -3.55
C ALA A 48 -5.31 8.27 -3.97
N LEU A 49 -5.19 7.27 -3.10
CA LEU A 49 -5.74 5.92 -3.31
C LEU A 49 -7.27 5.90 -3.32
N GLY A 50 -7.91 6.87 -2.65
CA GLY A 50 -9.36 7.04 -2.64
C GLY A 50 -10.13 6.03 -1.78
N THR A 51 -9.44 5.07 -1.18
CA THR A 51 -9.99 4.02 -0.32
C THR A 51 -9.45 4.09 1.11
N GLY A 52 -8.63 5.08 1.41
CA GLY A 52 -8.04 5.26 2.74
C GLY A 52 -6.81 4.40 3.01
N GLY A 53 -6.29 3.71 2.01
CA GLY A 53 -5.10 2.88 2.14
C GLY A 53 -4.96 1.82 1.06
N PHE A 54 -4.05 0.89 1.29
CA PHE A 54 -3.82 -0.25 0.40
C PHE A 54 -4.94 -1.29 0.52
N PRO A 55 -5.55 -1.72 -0.60
CA PRO A 55 -6.64 -2.68 -0.58
C PRO A 55 -6.13 -4.08 -0.20
N ARG A 56 -6.79 -4.73 0.77
CA ARG A 56 -6.53 -6.11 1.15
C ARG A 56 -6.92 -7.08 0.04
N GLY A 57 -6.24 -8.21 -0.01
CA GLY A 57 -6.50 -9.24 -1.00
C GLY A 57 -6.15 -8.84 -2.44
N ARG A 58 -5.25 -7.88 -2.62
CA ARG A 58 -4.91 -7.31 -3.92
C ARG A 58 -3.40 -7.22 -4.15
N ILE A 59 -3.05 -7.22 -5.43
CA ILE A 59 -1.69 -7.00 -5.92
C ILE A 59 -1.50 -5.52 -6.20
N ILE A 60 -0.41 -4.96 -5.68
CA ILE A 60 -0.02 -3.56 -5.85
C ILE A 60 1.38 -3.54 -6.46
N GLU A 61 1.56 -2.76 -7.52
CA GLU A 61 2.88 -2.47 -8.08
C GLU A 61 3.30 -1.06 -7.68
N VAL A 62 4.49 -0.96 -7.09
CA VAL A 62 5.15 0.32 -6.77
C VAL A 62 6.41 0.41 -7.62
N TYR A 63 6.45 1.34 -8.56
CA TYR A 63 7.57 1.46 -9.48
C TYR A 63 8.06 2.89 -9.62
N GLY A 64 9.27 3.04 -10.11
CA GLY A 64 9.90 4.34 -10.31
C GLY A 64 11.41 4.22 -10.48
N PRO A 65 12.10 5.35 -10.70
CA PRO A 65 13.55 5.40 -10.76
C PRO A 65 14.21 4.89 -9.48
N GLU A 66 15.49 4.60 -9.55
CA GLU A 66 16.30 4.28 -8.39
C GLU A 66 16.27 5.44 -7.37
N SER A 67 16.32 5.11 -6.09
CA SER A 67 16.32 6.08 -4.98
C SER A 67 15.10 7.03 -4.96
N SER A 68 13.97 6.64 -5.58
CA SER A 68 12.75 7.45 -5.59
C SER A 68 11.88 7.32 -4.35
N GLY A 69 12.16 6.36 -3.46
CA GLY A 69 11.39 6.12 -2.23
C GLY A 69 10.41 4.94 -2.29
N LYS A 70 10.52 4.05 -3.27
CA LYS A 70 9.65 2.87 -3.43
C LYS A 70 9.65 1.97 -2.21
N THR A 71 10.84 1.59 -1.74
CA THR A 71 11.02 0.75 -0.55
C THR A 71 10.50 1.46 0.71
N THR A 72 10.68 2.77 0.81
CA THR A 72 10.15 3.59 1.92
C THR A 72 8.62 3.49 1.99
N VAL A 73 7.92 3.59 0.86
CA VAL A 73 6.45 3.44 0.80
C VAL A 73 6.03 2.05 1.28
N ALA A 74 6.72 1.00 0.84
CA ALA A 74 6.43 -0.37 1.25
C ALA A 74 6.71 -0.62 2.74
N LEU A 75 7.79 -0.08 3.28
CA LEU A 75 8.13 -0.20 4.71
C LEU A 75 7.11 0.51 5.61
N HIS A 76 6.60 1.68 5.19
CA HIS A 76 5.51 2.34 5.92
C HIS A 76 4.23 1.48 5.93
N ALA A 77 3.89 0.83 4.81
CA ALA A 77 2.75 -0.09 4.75
C ALA A 77 2.92 -1.28 5.70
N ILE A 78 4.13 -1.84 5.80
CA ILE A 78 4.46 -2.90 6.77
C ILE A 78 4.26 -2.39 8.19
N ALA A 79 4.78 -1.21 8.53
CA ALA A 79 4.64 -0.63 9.85
C ALA A 79 3.15 -0.45 10.23
N GLU A 80 2.30 -0.02 9.30
CA GLU A 80 0.86 0.14 9.54
C GLU A 80 0.16 -1.21 9.75
N VAL A 81 0.53 -2.26 9.00
CA VAL A 81 0.03 -3.62 9.25
C VAL A 81 0.40 -4.11 10.64
N GLN A 82 1.66 -3.95 11.04
CA GLN A 82 2.14 -4.41 12.34
C GLN A 82 1.49 -3.66 13.52
N LYS A 83 1.14 -2.37 13.36
CA LYS A 83 0.39 -1.59 14.37
C LYS A 83 -0.97 -2.19 14.70
N THR A 84 -1.58 -2.90 13.76
CA THR A 84 -2.87 -3.60 13.96
C THR A 84 -2.70 -5.06 14.41
N GLY A 85 -1.49 -5.47 14.79
CA GLY A 85 -1.16 -6.85 15.16
C GLY A 85 -1.01 -7.81 13.97
N GLY A 86 -0.99 -7.28 12.74
CA GLY A 86 -0.85 -8.07 11.51
C GLY A 86 0.58 -8.57 11.29
N GLN A 87 0.70 -9.65 10.52
CA GLN A 87 1.97 -10.27 10.16
C GLN A 87 2.46 -9.77 8.81
N ALA A 88 3.76 -9.48 8.74
CA ALA A 88 4.41 -8.95 7.55
C ALA A 88 5.61 -9.78 7.12
N ALA A 89 5.79 -9.92 5.80
CA ALA A 89 6.95 -10.56 5.21
C ALA A 89 7.59 -9.65 4.14
N PHE A 90 8.91 -9.66 4.12
CA PHE A 90 9.71 -8.93 3.14
C PHE A 90 10.63 -9.91 2.41
N ILE A 91 10.46 -10.01 1.10
CA ILE A 91 11.29 -10.83 0.22
C ILE A 91 12.27 -9.88 -0.46
N ASP A 92 13.50 -9.88 0.05
CA ASP A 92 14.59 -8.99 -0.34
C ASP A 92 15.47 -9.65 -1.42
N ALA A 93 15.02 -9.58 -2.66
CA ALA A 93 15.76 -10.11 -3.80
C ALA A 93 16.99 -9.26 -4.20
N GLU A 94 17.05 -8.01 -3.73
CA GLU A 94 18.21 -7.13 -3.96
C GLU A 94 19.27 -7.26 -2.86
N HIS A 95 18.98 -7.93 -1.75
CA HIS A 95 19.84 -8.06 -0.56
C HIS A 95 20.26 -6.69 0.01
N ALA A 96 19.36 -5.74 0.01
CA ALA A 96 19.64 -4.33 0.28
C ALA A 96 18.81 -3.71 1.43
N LEU A 97 17.97 -4.50 2.11
CA LEU A 97 17.17 -4.01 3.22
C LEU A 97 18.08 -3.60 4.38
N ASP A 98 17.96 -2.34 4.81
CA ASP A 98 18.59 -1.82 6.02
C ASP A 98 17.62 -1.93 7.21
N PRO A 99 17.91 -2.84 8.19
CA PRO A 99 17.06 -2.99 9.37
C PRO A 99 16.97 -1.75 10.24
N SER A 100 18.06 -0.95 10.31
CA SER A 100 18.08 0.30 11.07
C SER A 100 17.11 1.32 10.46
N TYR A 101 17.12 1.44 9.15
CA TYR A 101 16.19 2.31 8.44
C TYR A 101 14.75 1.83 8.59
N ALA A 102 14.49 0.55 8.42
CA ALA A 102 13.15 -0.03 8.60
C ALA A 102 12.61 0.25 10.02
N SER A 103 13.43 0.06 11.05
CA SER A 103 13.06 0.37 12.44
C SER A 103 12.70 1.83 12.66
N LYS A 104 13.46 2.76 12.04
CA LYS A 104 13.17 4.21 12.12
C LYS A 104 11.84 4.59 11.46
N LEU A 105 11.39 3.84 10.48
CA LEU A 105 10.08 4.02 9.85
C LEU A 105 8.92 3.40 10.65
N GLY A 106 9.22 2.78 11.78
CA GLY A 106 8.23 2.17 12.67
C GLY A 106 8.00 0.69 12.44
N VAL A 107 8.82 0.03 11.60
CA VAL A 107 8.77 -1.42 11.43
C VAL A 107 9.32 -2.12 12.67
N ASN A 108 8.55 -3.05 13.24
CA ASN A 108 9.06 -3.97 14.24
C ASN A 108 9.89 -5.05 13.52
N ILE A 109 11.22 -4.88 13.55
CA ILE A 109 12.15 -5.75 12.84
C ILE A 109 12.26 -7.15 13.46
N ASP A 110 11.93 -7.30 14.74
CA ASP A 110 11.96 -8.59 15.44
C ASP A 110 10.79 -9.50 15.00
N GLU A 111 9.68 -8.90 14.55
CA GLU A 111 8.50 -9.61 14.04
C GLU A 111 8.42 -9.65 12.50
N LEU A 112 9.33 -8.98 11.80
CA LEU A 112 9.34 -8.98 10.35
C LEU A 112 9.95 -10.27 9.80
N LEU A 113 9.17 -11.03 9.02
CA LEU A 113 9.69 -12.19 8.31
C LEU A 113 10.53 -11.70 7.12
N LEU A 114 11.81 -12.04 7.10
CA LEU A 114 12.74 -11.68 6.03
C LEU A 114 13.19 -12.92 5.27
N SER A 115 13.12 -12.87 3.94
CA SER A 115 13.71 -13.87 3.05
C SER A 115 14.62 -13.19 2.02
N GLN A 116 15.79 -13.77 1.79
CA GLN A 116 16.76 -13.33 0.79
C GLN A 116 17.02 -14.48 -0.19
N PRO A 117 16.15 -14.67 -1.20
CA PRO A 117 16.22 -15.79 -2.12
C PRO A 117 17.35 -15.66 -3.13
N ASP A 118 17.87 -16.80 -3.61
CA ASP A 118 18.93 -16.85 -4.62
C ASP A 118 18.38 -16.77 -6.05
N THR A 119 17.11 -17.17 -6.26
CA THR A 119 16.48 -17.21 -7.59
C THR A 119 15.10 -16.59 -7.57
N GLY A 120 14.62 -16.16 -8.74
CA GLY A 120 13.25 -15.64 -8.89
C GLY A 120 12.18 -16.69 -8.58
N GLU A 121 12.41 -17.95 -8.94
CA GLU A 121 11.53 -19.07 -8.61
C GLU A 121 11.38 -19.24 -7.11
N GLN A 122 12.51 -19.26 -6.38
CA GLN A 122 12.53 -19.38 -4.92
C GLN A 122 11.78 -18.22 -4.25
N ALA A 123 12.00 -16.99 -4.70
CA ALA A 123 11.31 -15.81 -4.18
C ALA A 123 9.80 -15.93 -4.32
N LEU A 124 9.32 -16.32 -5.49
CA LEU A 124 7.89 -16.39 -5.79
C LEU A 124 7.21 -17.62 -5.14
N GLU A 125 7.92 -18.73 -4.97
CA GLU A 125 7.48 -19.91 -4.22
C GLU A 125 7.33 -19.60 -2.72
N ILE A 126 8.28 -18.87 -2.14
CA ILE A 126 8.20 -18.39 -0.75
C ILE A 126 7.00 -17.46 -0.59
N ALA A 127 6.82 -16.49 -1.50
CA ALA A 127 5.65 -15.61 -1.50
C ALA A 127 4.34 -16.41 -1.58
N GLU A 128 4.26 -17.41 -2.46
CA GLU A 128 3.09 -18.28 -2.60
C GLU A 128 2.80 -19.05 -1.31
N ALA A 129 3.81 -19.63 -0.68
CA ALA A 129 3.66 -20.36 0.57
C ALA A 129 3.13 -19.48 1.70
N LEU A 130 3.68 -18.27 1.85
CA LEU A 130 3.25 -17.30 2.86
C LEU A 130 1.80 -16.86 2.63
N VAL A 131 1.44 -16.52 1.40
CA VAL A 131 0.08 -16.11 1.04
C VAL A 131 -0.93 -17.24 1.28
N ARG A 132 -0.61 -18.47 0.86
CA ARG A 132 -1.49 -19.64 1.05
C ARG A 132 -1.69 -20.04 2.49
N SER A 133 -0.76 -19.70 3.38
CA SER A 133 -0.94 -19.95 4.81
C SER A 133 -2.13 -19.21 5.41
N GLY A 134 -2.54 -18.09 4.79
CA GLY A 134 -3.59 -17.21 5.30
C GLY A 134 -3.21 -16.44 6.58
N ALA A 135 -1.95 -16.58 7.04
CA ALA A 135 -1.47 -15.98 8.28
C ALA A 135 -0.67 -14.68 8.10
N VAL A 136 -0.43 -14.27 6.85
CA VAL A 136 0.35 -13.08 6.53
C VAL A 136 -0.54 -12.01 5.90
N ASP A 137 -0.55 -10.82 6.48
CA ASP A 137 -1.39 -9.70 6.05
C ASP A 137 -0.78 -8.91 4.90
N ILE A 138 0.56 -8.83 4.85
CA ILE A 138 1.29 -8.15 3.78
C ILE A 138 2.57 -8.91 3.42
N VAL A 139 2.80 -9.05 2.11
CA VAL A 139 4.06 -9.56 1.54
C VAL A 139 4.60 -8.50 0.59
N VAL A 140 5.85 -8.09 0.78
CA VAL A 140 6.58 -7.18 -0.11
C VAL A 140 7.66 -7.96 -0.83
N VAL A 141 7.75 -7.79 -2.15
CA VAL A 141 8.83 -8.32 -3.00
C VAL A 141 9.64 -7.15 -3.54
N ASP A 142 10.88 -7.03 -3.10
CA ASP A 142 11.81 -5.97 -3.52
C ASP A 142 13.08 -6.57 -4.13
N SER A 143 13.28 -6.48 -5.40
CA SER A 143 12.40 -5.98 -6.45
C SER A 143 12.19 -7.00 -7.56
N VAL A 144 11.14 -6.81 -8.36
CA VAL A 144 10.88 -7.65 -9.55
C VAL A 144 12.08 -7.68 -10.50
N ALA A 145 12.80 -6.56 -10.62
CA ALA A 145 14.00 -6.45 -11.45
C ALA A 145 15.11 -7.44 -11.03
N ALA A 146 15.17 -7.80 -9.75
CA ALA A 146 16.17 -8.72 -9.18
C ALA A 146 15.71 -10.19 -9.18
N LEU A 147 14.50 -10.48 -9.63
CA LEU A 147 14.00 -11.86 -9.76
C LEU A 147 14.60 -12.55 -10.97
N VAL A 148 15.83 -13.04 -10.83
CA VAL A 148 16.55 -13.72 -11.91
C VAL A 148 16.11 -15.18 -11.97
N PRO A 149 15.66 -15.69 -13.13
CA PRO A 149 15.34 -17.08 -13.31
C PRO A 149 16.53 -18.00 -13.05
N LYS A 150 16.29 -19.14 -12.42
CA LYS A 150 17.35 -20.13 -12.11
C LYS A 150 18.14 -20.52 -13.36
N ALA A 151 17.46 -20.77 -14.48
CA ALA A 151 18.10 -21.13 -15.74
C ALA A 151 19.08 -20.05 -16.26
N GLU A 152 18.81 -18.77 -15.95
CA GLU A 152 19.72 -17.67 -16.29
C GLU A 152 20.97 -17.66 -15.40
N ILE A 153 20.81 -17.98 -14.11
CA ILE A 153 21.91 -18.06 -13.14
C ILE A 153 22.86 -19.25 -13.46
N GLU A 154 22.26 -20.38 -13.86
CA GLU A 154 23.00 -21.61 -14.18
C GLU A 154 23.58 -21.63 -15.61
N GLY A 155 23.17 -20.66 -16.48
CA GLY A 155 23.69 -20.51 -17.84
C GLY A 155 25.11 -19.95 -17.91
N GLU A 156 25.71 -20.03 -19.07
CA GLU A 156 27.03 -19.45 -19.31
C GLU A 156 26.95 -17.94 -19.58
N MET A 157 28.05 -17.23 -19.32
CA MET A 157 28.14 -15.80 -19.64
C MET A 157 27.99 -15.58 -21.14
N GLY A 158 26.98 -14.80 -21.52
CA GLY A 158 26.66 -14.49 -22.92
C GLY A 158 25.48 -15.28 -23.48
N ASP A 159 24.94 -16.24 -22.74
CA ASP A 159 23.73 -16.94 -23.13
C ASP A 159 22.53 -16.00 -23.21
N SER A 160 21.67 -16.22 -24.19
CA SER A 160 20.47 -15.44 -24.38
C SER A 160 19.27 -16.06 -23.64
N HIS A 161 18.79 -15.40 -22.60
CA HIS A 161 17.66 -15.84 -21.79
C HIS A 161 16.42 -14.96 -21.98
N VAL A 162 16.18 -14.51 -23.21
CA VAL A 162 15.08 -13.59 -23.55
C VAL A 162 13.72 -14.12 -23.09
N GLY A 163 13.03 -13.31 -22.29
CA GLY A 163 11.65 -13.55 -21.88
C GLY A 163 11.45 -14.54 -20.74
N LEU A 164 12.50 -15.15 -20.17
CA LEU A 164 12.36 -16.09 -19.05
C LEU A 164 11.74 -15.42 -17.82
N GLN A 165 12.21 -14.24 -17.44
CA GLN A 165 11.66 -13.49 -16.32
C GLN A 165 10.17 -13.14 -16.53
N ALA A 166 9.79 -12.74 -17.75
CA ALA A 166 8.41 -12.42 -18.07
C ALA A 166 7.49 -13.67 -17.99
N ARG A 167 7.99 -14.85 -18.40
CA ARG A 167 7.26 -16.12 -18.27
C ARG A 167 7.11 -16.52 -16.81
N LEU A 168 8.17 -16.40 -16.02
CA LEU A 168 8.15 -16.66 -14.58
C LEU A 168 7.14 -15.79 -13.87
N MET A 169 7.13 -14.48 -14.10
CA MET A 169 6.17 -13.55 -13.54
C MET A 169 4.73 -13.87 -13.97
N SER A 170 4.52 -14.20 -15.23
CA SER A 170 3.18 -14.57 -15.73
C SER A 170 2.65 -15.84 -15.07
N GLN A 171 3.49 -16.83 -14.87
CA GLN A 171 3.13 -18.08 -14.20
C GLN A 171 2.84 -17.84 -12.71
N ALA A 172 3.70 -17.12 -12.02
CA ALA A 172 3.56 -16.83 -10.61
C ALA A 172 2.31 -16.02 -10.31
N LEU A 173 2.05 -14.95 -11.06
CA LEU A 173 0.89 -14.08 -10.83
C LEU A 173 -0.44 -14.79 -11.12
N ARG A 174 -0.49 -15.73 -12.05
CA ARG A 174 -1.67 -16.59 -12.25
C ARG A 174 -1.99 -17.42 -11.02
N LYS A 175 -0.98 -17.95 -10.35
CA LYS A 175 -1.15 -18.73 -9.12
C LYS A 175 -1.47 -17.85 -7.92
N LEU A 176 -0.72 -16.75 -7.78
CA LEU A 176 -0.78 -15.87 -6.63
C LEU A 176 -2.08 -15.06 -6.55
N SER A 177 -2.62 -14.61 -7.68
CA SER A 177 -3.77 -13.69 -7.68
C SER A 177 -5.00 -14.27 -6.96
N GLY A 178 -5.32 -15.53 -7.20
CA GLY A 178 -6.44 -16.22 -6.52
C GLY A 178 -6.15 -16.47 -5.04
N ALA A 179 -4.91 -16.84 -4.70
CA ALA A 179 -4.50 -17.09 -3.33
C ALA A 179 -4.49 -15.79 -2.50
N ILE A 180 -3.95 -14.69 -3.06
CA ILE A 180 -3.93 -13.36 -2.45
C ILE A 180 -5.33 -12.87 -2.13
N ASN A 181 -6.27 -13.02 -3.07
CA ASN A 181 -7.66 -12.63 -2.85
C ASN A 181 -8.32 -13.44 -1.72
N LYS A 182 -8.11 -14.77 -1.71
CA LYS A 182 -8.70 -15.66 -0.69
C LYS A 182 -8.11 -15.46 0.71
N SER A 183 -6.82 -15.19 0.81
CA SER A 183 -6.12 -14.97 2.07
C SER A 183 -6.26 -13.55 2.60
N ASN A 184 -6.84 -12.64 1.82
CA ASN A 184 -6.96 -11.22 2.16
C ASN A 184 -5.60 -10.53 2.37
N THR A 185 -4.53 -11.08 1.81
CA THR A 185 -3.16 -10.57 1.90
C THR A 185 -2.95 -9.39 0.96
N ILE A 186 -2.21 -8.38 1.39
CA ILE A 186 -1.69 -7.31 0.52
C ILE A 186 -0.37 -7.79 -0.08
N ALA A 187 -0.26 -7.81 -1.41
CA ALA A 187 1.00 -8.15 -2.08
C ALA A 187 1.56 -6.93 -2.82
N ILE A 188 2.67 -6.39 -2.32
CA ILE A 188 3.36 -5.25 -2.93
C ILE A 188 4.57 -5.77 -3.71
N PHE A 189 4.59 -5.50 -5.01
CA PHE A 189 5.72 -5.75 -5.88
C PHE A 189 6.41 -4.41 -6.20
N ILE A 190 7.64 -4.26 -5.75
CA ILE A 190 8.47 -3.11 -6.10
C ILE A 190 9.15 -3.38 -7.43
N ASN A 191 9.15 -2.39 -8.32
CA ASN A 191 9.76 -2.53 -9.62
C ASN A 191 10.61 -1.30 -10.00
N GLN A 192 11.59 -1.50 -10.85
CA GLN A 192 12.43 -0.44 -11.37
C GLN A 192 11.90 0.04 -12.72
N LEU A 193 12.34 1.20 -13.16
CA LEU A 193 12.14 1.68 -14.52
C LEU A 193 13.35 1.30 -15.39
N ARG A 194 13.07 0.96 -16.64
CA ARG A 194 14.03 0.77 -17.71
C ARG A 194 13.60 1.59 -18.92
N GLU A 195 14.53 1.97 -19.74
CA GLU A 195 14.24 2.63 -20.99
C GLU A 195 14.37 1.65 -22.16
N LYS A 196 13.41 1.69 -23.06
CA LYS A 196 13.46 0.94 -24.32
C LYS A 196 14.35 1.69 -25.30
N ILE A 197 15.39 1.03 -25.76
CA ILE A 197 16.27 1.56 -26.81
C ILE A 197 15.50 1.66 -28.12
N GLY A 198 15.65 2.78 -28.85
CA GLY A 198 15.10 2.97 -30.19
C GLY A 198 13.65 3.44 -30.26
N VAL A 199 13.03 3.81 -29.14
CA VAL A 199 11.70 4.44 -29.13
C VAL A 199 11.84 5.93 -29.44
N MET A 200 11.57 6.34 -30.70
CA MET A 200 11.64 7.75 -31.13
C MET A 200 10.36 8.54 -30.81
N PHE A 201 9.21 7.86 -30.64
CA PHE A 201 7.92 8.47 -30.33
C PHE A 201 7.20 7.71 -29.22
N GLY A 202 6.55 8.45 -28.33
CA GLY A 202 5.83 7.90 -27.19
C GLY A 202 6.72 7.79 -25.94
N ASN A 203 6.25 7.04 -24.93
CA ASN A 203 6.98 6.86 -23.68
C ASN A 203 7.95 5.66 -23.77
N PRO A 204 9.27 5.88 -23.70
CA PRO A 204 10.26 4.83 -23.73
C PRO A 204 10.32 4.02 -22.43
N GLU A 205 9.78 4.54 -21.33
CA GLU A 205 9.85 3.91 -20.02
C GLU A 205 9.08 2.60 -19.96
N THR A 206 9.68 1.59 -19.37
CA THR A 206 9.06 0.27 -19.13
C THR A 206 9.54 -0.30 -17.81
N THR A 207 8.82 -1.30 -17.31
CA THR A 207 9.19 -2.05 -16.11
C THR A 207 9.63 -3.47 -16.48
N PRO A 208 10.65 -4.05 -15.83
CA PRO A 208 11.03 -5.46 -15.96
C PRO A 208 9.89 -6.43 -15.60
N GLY A 209 10.05 -7.70 -15.96
CA GLY A 209 9.07 -8.74 -15.64
C GLY A 209 7.90 -8.87 -16.61
N GLY A 210 7.96 -8.20 -17.76
CA GLY A 210 6.94 -8.30 -18.80
C GLY A 210 5.67 -7.51 -18.50
N ARG A 211 4.53 -7.97 -19.04
CA ARG A 211 3.24 -7.27 -18.92
C ARG A 211 2.33 -7.81 -17.83
N ALA A 212 2.63 -8.99 -17.26
CA ALA A 212 1.72 -9.68 -16.36
C ALA A 212 1.37 -8.84 -15.12
N LEU A 213 2.37 -8.22 -14.49
CA LEU A 213 2.14 -7.40 -13.30
C LEU A 213 1.26 -6.17 -13.59
N LYS A 214 1.38 -5.57 -14.78
CA LYS A 214 0.51 -4.48 -15.22
C LYS A 214 -0.97 -4.89 -15.32
N PHE A 215 -1.24 -6.15 -15.67
CA PHE A 215 -2.60 -6.69 -15.75
C PHE A 215 -3.14 -7.12 -14.39
N TYR A 216 -2.35 -7.86 -13.62
CA TYR A 216 -2.77 -8.44 -12.34
C TYR A 216 -2.85 -7.42 -11.21
N SER A 217 -2.06 -6.36 -11.24
CA SER A 217 -2.12 -5.32 -10.20
C SER A 217 -3.48 -4.60 -10.20
N THR A 218 -4.04 -4.44 -9.01
CA THR A 218 -5.23 -3.62 -8.76
C THR A 218 -4.88 -2.15 -8.68
N VAL A 219 -3.73 -1.84 -8.07
CA VAL A 219 -3.19 -0.50 -7.92
C VAL A 219 -1.77 -0.48 -8.47
N ARG A 220 -1.43 0.60 -9.18
CA ARG A 220 -0.06 0.88 -9.63
C ARG A 220 0.33 2.29 -9.25
N LEU A 221 1.46 2.42 -8.57
CA LEU A 221 2.02 3.69 -8.09
C LEU A 221 3.32 4.00 -8.83
N ASP A 222 3.37 5.16 -9.46
CA ASP A 222 4.57 5.75 -10.04
C ASP A 222 5.18 6.72 -9.01
N VAL A 223 6.36 6.37 -8.49
CA VAL A 223 7.04 7.12 -7.42
C VAL A 223 8.24 7.85 -8.00
N ARG A 224 8.22 9.18 -7.93
CA ARG A 224 9.25 10.03 -8.51
C ARG A 224 9.68 11.14 -7.57
N ARG A 225 10.99 11.30 -7.41
CA ARG A 225 11.59 12.47 -6.78
C ARG A 225 11.31 13.71 -7.62
N ILE A 226 10.86 14.79 -6.99
CA ILE A 226 10.62 16.09 -7.62
C ILE A 226 11.82 16.99 -7.39
N GLU A 227 12.19 17.16 -6.12
CA GLU A 227 13.26 18.07 -5.69
C GLU A 227 13.96 17.58 -4.41
N SER A 228 15.13 18.14 -4.13
CA SER A 228 15.82 17.89 -2.88
C SER A 228 15.39 18.90 -1.82
N LEU A 229 15.11 18.41 -0.62
CA LEU A 229 14.85 19.24 0.56
C LEU A 229 16.17 19.56 1.25
N LYS A 230 16.37 20.84 1.58
CA LYS A 230 17.60 21.33 2.19
C LYS A 230 17.31 22.00 3.52
N SER A 231 18.23 21.81 4.47
CA SER A 231 18.33 22.59 5.70
C SER A 231 19.69 23.30 5.70
N GLY A 232 19.69 24.60 5.44
CA GLY A 232 20.92 25.31 5.14
C GLY A 232 21.56 24.79 3.84
N ASN A 233 22.80 24.31 3.94
CA ASN A 233 23.54 23.73 2.81
C ASN A 233 23.36 22.22 2.66
N ASP A 234 22.81 21.54 3.66
CA ASP A 234 22.69 20.10 3.70
C ASP A 234 21.38 19.60 3.06
N VAL A 235 21.48 18.55 2.29
CA VAL A 235 20.29 17.85 1.75
C VAL A 235 19.78 16.88 2.81
N VAL A 236 18.58 17.14 3.31
CA VAL A 236 17.97 16.39 4.42
C VAL A 236 16.86 15.44 3.99
N GLY A 237 16.45 15.52 2.75
CA GLY A 237 15.38 14.68 2.21
C GLY A 237 15.03 15.01 0.77
N ASN A 238 13.93 14.43 0.30
CA ASN A 238 13.41 14.63 -1.03
C ASN A 238 11.91 14.88 -0.99
N ARG A 239 11.42 15.83 -1.78
CA ARG A 239 10.04 15.94 -2.17
C ARG A 239 9.77 14.89 -3.23
N THR A 240 8.78 14.04 -3.00
CA THR A 240 8.46 12.88 -3.84
C THR A 240 7.01 12.92 -4.25
N ARG A 241 6.75 12.71 -5.53
CA ARG A 241 5.40 12.56 -6.07
C ARG A 241 5.09 11.08 -6.27
N ILE A 242 3.94 10.66 -5.76
CA ILE A 242 3.38 9.33 -5.91
C ILE A 242 2.09 9.46 -6.71
N LYS A 243 2.12 8.99 -7.95
CA LYS A 243 0.97 9.05 -8.86
C LYS A 243 0.29 7.69 -8.94
N VAL A 244 -1.01 7.65 -8.71
CA VAL A 244 -1.85 6.46 -8.87
C VAL A 244 -2.19 6.31 -10.35
N VAL A 245 -1.40 5.54 -11.09
CA VAL A 245 -1.57 5.41 -12.56
C VAL A 245 -2.57 4.34 -12.95
N LYS A 246 -2.90 3.44 -12.03
CA LYS A 246 -3.96 2.43 -12.16
C LYS A 246 -4.61 2.21 -10.82
N ASN A 247 -5.94 2.15 -10.81
CA ASN A 247 -6.73 1.82 -9.64
C ASN A 247 -8.03 1.14 -10.07
N LYS A 248 -8.31 -0.05 -9.54
CA LYS A 248 -9.55 -0.79 -9.82
C LYS A 248 -10.57 -0.67 -8.68
N VAL A 249 -10.20 -0.05 -7.56
CA VAL A 249 -11.06 0.08 -6.36
C VAL A 249 -11.51 1.53 -6.10
N ALA A 250 -10.93 2.50 -6.80
CA ALA A 250 -11.30 3.91 -6.78
C ALA A 250 -10.87 4.60 -8.09
N PRO A 251 -11.29 5.86 -8.35
CA PRO A 251 -10.85 6.60 -9.53
C PRO A 251 -9.32 6.77 -9.58
N PRO A 252 -8.66 6.42 -10.71
CA PRO A 252 -7.22 6.55 -10.88
C PRO A 252 -6.78 7.98 -11.17
N PHE A 253 -5.45 8.15 -11.37
CA PHE A 253 -4.75 9.38 -11.79
C PHE A 253 -4.65 10.48 -10.75
N ARG A 254 -5.07 10.25 -9.52
CA ARG A 254 -4.74 11.11 -8.39
C ARG A 254 -3.26 10.99 -8.04
N GLN A 255 -2.73 12.01 -7.40
CA GLN A 255 -1.34 12.02 -6.95
C GLN A 255 -1.24 12.55 -5.53
N ALA A 256 -0.21 12.09 -4.83
CA ALA A 256 0.22 12.60 -3.55
C ALA A 256 1.62 13.17 -3.67
N GLU A 257 1.90 14.26 -3.00
CA GLU A 257 3.25 14.78 -2.80
C GLU A 257 3.61 14.67 -1.33
N VAL A 258 4.76 14.10 -1.04
CA VAL A 258 5.24 13.83 0.29
C VAL A 258 6.71 14.21 0.43
N ASP A 259 7.12 14.60 1.63
CA ASP A 259 8.52 14.75 1.97
C ASP A 259 9.03 13.42 2.52
N ILE A 260 10.04 12.86 1.89
CA ILE A 260 10.79 11.72 2.42
C ILE A 260 12.07 12.25 3.05
N MET A 261 12.13 12.24 4.37
CA MET A 261 13.26 12.71 5.15
C MET A 261 14.28 11.58 5.33
N TYR A 262 15.55 11.89 5.19
CA TYR A 262 16.60 10.88 5.37
C TYR A 262 16.64 10.37 6.81
N GLY A 263 16.55 9.05 6.96
CA GLY A 263 16.55 8.39 8.26
C GLY A 263 15.22 8.47 9.04
N GLU A 264 14.20 9.18 8.52
CA GLU A 264 12.89 9.30 9.18
C GLU A 264 11.73 8.76 8.31
N GLY A 265 11.91 8.70 6.99
CA GLY A 265 10.87 8.30 6.04
C GLY A 265 9.91 9.45 5.68
N ILE A 266 8.66 9.11 5.38
CA ILE A 266 7.64 10.08 4.99
C ILE A 266 7.28 10.98 6.17
N SER A 267 7.41 12.30 5.99
CA SER A 267 7.03 13.29 7.00
C SER A 267 5.51 13.33 7.15
N LYS A 268 5.02 12.86 8.28
CA LYS A 268 3.60 12.91 8.63
C LYS A 268 3.15 14.37 8.81
N GLU A 269 3.90 15.15 9.56
CA GLU A 269 3.59 16.54 9.86
C GLU A 269 3.60 17.40 8.59
N GLY A 270 4.53 17.16 7.66
CA GLY A 270 4.55 17.82 6.37
C GLY A 270 3.28 17.57 5.58
N SER A 271 2.80 16.33 5.54
CA SER A 271 1.55 15.97 4.88
C SER A 271 0.34 16.62 5.56
N LEU A 272 0.32 16.68 6.90
CA LEU A 272 -0.77 17.31 7.66
C LEU A 272 -0.87 18.83 7.38
N ILE A 273 0.26 19.52 7.29
CA ILE A 273 0.28 20.94 6.95
C ILE A 273 -0.20 21.17 5.51
N ASP A 274 0.30 20.39 4.56
CA ASP A 274 -0.04 20.57 3.14
C ASP A 274 -1.52 20.26 2.90
N ILE A 275 -1.98 19.10 3.32
CA ILE A 275 -3.36 18.64 3.11
C ILE A 275 -4.33 19.43 4.01
N GLY A 276 -3.94 19.73 5.25
CA GLY A 276 -4.75 20.56 6.15
C GLY A 276 -5.01 21.95 5.57
N THR A 277 -4.03 22.51 4.89
CA THR A 277 -4.19 23.80 4.19
C THR A 277 -5.09 23.66 2.94
N GLU A 278 -4.97 22.56 2.19
CA GLU A 278 -5.80 22.29 1.02
C GLU A 278 -7.29 22.14 1.38
N TYR A 279 -7.59 21.56 2.55
CA TYR A 279 -8.96 21.37 3.06
C TYR A 279 -9.44 22.48 3.98
N ASP A 280 -8.75 23.62 4.06
CA ASP A 280 -9.09 24.76 4.94
C ASP A 280 -9.24 24.38 6.43
N ILE A 281 -8.53 23.35 6.88
CA ILE A 281 -8.45 22.91 8.26
C ILE A 281 -7.30 23.65 8.98
N VAL A 282 -6.20 23.85 8.27
CA VAL A 282 -5.07 24.67 8.69
C VAL A 282 -5.13 25.97 7.91
N ASP A 283 -5.19 27.08 8.62
CA ASP A 283 -5.20 28.40 8.03
C ASP A 283 -3.79 28.82 7.62
N LYS A 284 -3.66 29.41 6.44
CA LYS A 284 -2.42 29.98 5.94
C LYS A 284 -2.62 31.45 5.60
N SER A 285 -1.96 32.33 6.34
CA SER A 285 -1.96 33.76 6.07
C SER A 285 -0.55 34.27 5.87
N GLY A 286 -0.21 34.56 4.60
CA GLY A 286 1.17 34.88 4.21
C GLY A 286 2.12 33.71 4.54
N ALA A 287 3.12 33.96 5.39
CA ALA A 287 4.05 32.93 5.84
C ALA A 287 3.58 32.18 7.12
N TRP A 288 2.48 32.60 7.74
CA TRP A 288 2.00 32.03 8.99
C TRP A 288 0.99 30.90 8.77
N TYR A 289 1.17 29.82 9.54
CA TYR A 289 0.23 28.74 9.66
C TYR A 289 -0.44 28.78 11.03
N SER A 290 -1.75 28.54 11.08
CA SER A 290 -2.53 28.49 12.31
C SER A 290 -3.61 27.43 12.28
N TYR A 291 -4.05 26.99 13.43
CA TYR A 291 -5.12 26.01 13.60
C TYR A 291 -6.01 26.46 14.76
N GLU A 292 -7.32 26.67 14.49
CA GLU A 292 -8.30 27.16 15.47
C GLU A 292 -7.83 28.42 16.24
N GLY A 293 -7.16 29.33 15.55
CA GLY A 293 -6.63 30.58 16.11
C GLY A 293 -5.27 30.45 16.80
N GLU A 294 -4.77 29.24 17.03
CA GLU A 294 -3.43 29.00 17.56
C GLU A 294 -2.38 29.04 16.44
N ARG A 295 -1.28 29.76 16.66
CA ARG A 295 -0.20 29.85 15.69
C ARG A 295 0.66 28.59 15.73
N LEU A 296 0.74 27.87 14.61
CA LEU A 296 1.61 26.70 14.45
C LEU A 296 3.05 27.11 14.14
N GLY A 297 3.26 28.20 13.40
CA GLY A 297 4.59 28.70 13.09
C GLY A 297 4.64 29.60 11.86
N GLN A 298 5.74 30.33 11.74
CA GLN A 298 6.08 31.10 10.56
C GLN A 298 6.91 30.23 9.63
N GLY A 299 6.38 29.94 8.44
CA GLY A 299 6.97 29.01 7.49
C GLY A 299 6.59 27.56 7.78
N ARG A 300 6.66 26.75 6.70
CA ARG A 300 6.23 25.33 6.71
C ARG A 300 7.04 24.48 7.68
N GLU A 301 8.36 24.69 7.75
CA GLU A 301 9.24 23.90 8.61
C GLU A 301 8.99 24.15 10.10
N ASN A 302 8.71 25.38 10.50
CA ASN A 302 8.35 25.68 11.89
C ASN A 302 6.99 25.09 12.25
N ALA A 303 6.03 25.12 11.35
CA ALA A 303 4.73 24.48 11.56
C ALA A 303 4.85 22.95 11.69
N LYS A 304 5.70 22.30 10.88
CA LYS A 304 6.02 20.87 11.01
C LYS A 304 6.62 20.55 12.37
N GLN A 305 7.60 21.36 12.82
CA GLN A 305 8.24 21.17 14.11
C GLN A 305 7.25 21.32 15.27
N PHE A 306 6.36 22.32 15.19
CA PHE A 306 5.29 22.49 16.17
C PHE A 306 4.38 21.25 16.27
N LEU A 307 3.99 20.66 15.13
CA LEU A 307 3.16 19.44 15.13
C LEU A 307 3.91 18.24 15.69
N LYS A 308 5.21 18.11 15.46
CA LYS A 308 6.05 17.08 16.10
C LYS A 308 6.04 17.20 17.63
N GLU A 309 6.09 18.42 18.16
CA GLU A 309 6.10 18.72 19.59
C GLU A 309 4.70 18.64 20.21
N ASN A 310 3.65 18.74 19.38
CA ASN A 310 2.24 18.73 19.82
C ASN A 310 1.45 17.60 19.11
N PRO A 311 1.69 16.32 19.44
CA PRO A 311 1.08 15.18 18.76
C PRO A 311 -0.46 15.13 18.89
N ASN A 312 -1.03 15.71 19.95
CA ASN A 312 -2.49 15.80 20.12
C ASN A 312 -3.12 16.70 19.07
N ILE A 313 -2.50 17.85 18.78
CA ILE A 313 -2.97 18.77 17.73
C ILE A 313 -2.82 18.10 16.36
N ALA A 314 -1.67 17.47 16.11
CA ALA A 314 -1.44 16.71 14.87
C ALA A 314 -2.49 15.62 14.65
N SER A 315 -2.83 14.86 15.69
CA SER A 315 -3.87 13.81 15.63
C SER A 315 -5.27 14.40 15.34
N THR A 316 -5.60 15.53 15.95
CA THR A 316 -6.89 16.20 15.72
C THR A 316 -7.00 16.71 14.29
N ILE A 317 -5.94 17.32 13.76
CA ILE A 317 -5.87 17.77 12.36
C ILE A 317 -6.01 16.57 11.43
N GLU A 318 -5.31 15.46 11.69
CA GLU A 318 -5.41 14.24 10.87
C GLU A 318 -6.84 13.72 10.84
N GLN A 319 -7.52 13.63 11.98
CA GLN A 319 -8.91 13.19 12.04
C GLN A 319 -9.84 14.09 11.21
N LYS A 320 -9.69 15.40 11.33
CA LYS A 320 -10.48 16.35 10.52
C LYS A 320 -10.24 16.18 9.03
N ILE A 321 -8.98 15.98 8.62
CA ILE A 321 -8.63 15.70 7.22
C ILE A 321 -9.29 14.40 6.75
N ARG A 322 -9.24 13.33 7.54
CA ARG A 322 -9.86 12.04 7.18
C ARG A 322 -11.37 12.15 7.00
N VAL A 323 -12.05 12.94 7.83
CA VAL A 323 -13.48 13.25 7.68
C VAL A 323 -13.74 14.07 6.43
N ALA A 324 -13.00 15.17 6.23
CA ALA A 324 -13.20 16.07 5.10
C ALA A 324 -12.90 15.40 3.75
N SER A 325 -11.97 14.45 3.72
CA SER A 325 -11.62 13.66 2.54
C SER A 325 -12.50 12.42 2.31
N ASN A 326 -13.55 12.21 3.13
CA ASN A 326 -14.42 11.03 3.12
C ASN A 326 -13.68 9.68 3.31
N LEU A 327 -12.53 9.68 3.95
CA LEU A 327 -11.79 8.45 4.31
C LEU A 327 -12.37 7.78 5.56
N ILE A 328 -13.01 8.54 6.41
CA ILE A 328 -13.76 8.06 7.58
C ILE A 328 -15.16 8.67 7.49
N THR A 329 -16.17 7.83 7.44
CA THR A 329 -17.53 8.25 7.77
C THR A 329 -17.54 8.60 9.26
N THR A 330 -18.09 9.74 9.64
CA THR A 330 -18.35 10.02 11.06
C THR A 330 -19.28 8.92 11.57
N VAL A 331 -18.69 7.89 12.15
CA VAL A 331 -19.46 6.96 12.99
C VAL A 331 -19.84 7.80 14.21
N ALA A 332 -21.12 7.96 14.44
CA ALA A 332 -21.60 8.56 15.69
C ALA A 332 -20.88 7.85 16.85
N PRO A 333 -20.44 8.59 17.88
CA PRO A 333 -19.81 7.96 19.03
C PRO A 333 -20.71 6.80 19.50
N PRO A 334 -20.11 5.65 19.86
CA PRO A 334 -20.88 4.49 20.28
C PRO A 334 -21.85 4.93 21.38
N THR A 335 -23.09 4.52 21.27
CA THR A 335 -24.11 4.80 22.26
C THR A 335 -23.70 4.20 23.61
N GLU A 336 -24.23 4.74 24.71
CA GLU A 336 -23.96 4.18 26.05
C GLU A 336 -24.36 2.69 26.13
N GLU A 337 -25.35 2.26 25.35
CA GLU A 337 -25.75 0.85 25.22
C GLU A 337 -24.69 -0.02 24.54
N GLU A 338 -24.07 0.47 23.46
CA GLU A 338 -22.99 -0.23 22.74
C GLU A 338 -21.71 -0.32 23.59
N LEU A 339 -21.40 0.71 24.37
CA LEU A 339 -20.28 0.69 25.33
C LEU A 339 -20.53 -0.29 26.46
N ALA A 340 -21.77 -0.36 26.99
CA ALA A 340 -22.16 -1.30 28.01
C ALA A 340 -22.13 -2.76 27.52
N GLN A 341 -22.47 -2.97 26.26
CA GLN A 341 -22.45 -4.30 25.64
C GLN A 341 -21.02 -4.80 25.43
N ARG A 342 -20.11 -3.95 24.94
CA ARG A 342 -18.68 -4.26 24.81
C ARG A 342 -18.02 -4.57 26.15
N ALA A 343 -18.36 -3.79 27.19
CA ALA A 343 -17.85 -4.02 28.53
C ALA A 343 -18.32 -5.38 29.12
N LYS A 344 -19.54 -5.82 28.78
CA LYS A 344 -20.03 -7.15 29.18
C LYS A 344 -19.34 -8.27 28.43
N GLU A 345 -19.15 -8.13 27.12
CA GLU A 345 -18.44 -9.12 26.28
C GLU A 345 -16.98 -9.27 26.73
N GLU A 346 -16.33 -8.18 27.11
CA GLU A 346 -14.95 -8.18 27.61
C GLU A 346 -14.86 -8.85 29.01
N GLN A 347 -15.88 -8.67 29.82
CA GLN A 347 -15.97 -9.29 31.15
C GLN A 347 -16.28 -10.81 31.07
N GLU A 348 -17.14 -11.23 30.13
CA GLU A 348 -17.41 -12.64 29.85
C GLU A 348 -16.17 -13.38 29.27
N LEU A 349 -15.34 -12.70 28.46
CA LEU A 349 -14.09 -13.25 27.95
C LEU A 349 -13.05 -13.44 29.07
N LEU A 350 -12.98 -12.52 30.03
CA LEU A 350 -12.08 -12.60 31.19
C LEU A 350 -12.50 -13.70 32.23
N GLU A 351 -13.78 -14.08 32.24
CA GLU A 351 -14.28 -15.16 33.10
C GLU A 351 -14.11 -16.55 32.45
N LEU A 352 -13.72 -16.63 31.20
CA LEU A 352 -13.46 -17.87 30.43
C LEU A 352 -11.97 -18.26 30.37
N GLU A 353 -11.05 -17.39 30.80
CA GLU A 353 -9.63 -17.68 31.04
C GLU A 353 -9.36 -18.10 32.50
#